data_0a1b32a064c6b2709c22e17b7118c0ac
#
_entry.id   0a1b32a064c6b2709c22e17b7118c0ac
#
_cell.length_a   1.000
_cell.length_b   1.000
_cell.length_c   1.000
_cell.angle_alpha   90.00
_cell.angle_beta   90.00
_cell.angle_gamma   90.00
#
_symmetry.space_group_name_H-M   'P 1'
#
loop_
_entity.id
_entity.type
_entity.pdbx_description
1 polymer ?
#
loop_
_entity_poly.entity_id
_entity_poly.type
_entity_poly.pdbx_seq_one_letter_code
_entity_poly.pdbx_strand_id
1 'polypeptide(L)'
;MIQNESRLRVADNTGAKELLVIRVMGSSNKKFAAVGDVVVATVKDATPNMTVKKSEVVKAVIVRTKHDIKRADGSVIRFDENAAVIINKDGNPRGTRVFGPVARELRDKNFMKIVSLAPEVI
;
A
#
# COMPACT_ATOMS: atom_id res chain seq x y z
N MET A 1 -4.14 -12.79 1.13
CA MET A 1 -3.43 -12.01 0.11
C MET A 1 -4.37 -11.00 -0.52
N ILE A 2 -3.83 -9.95 -1.07
CA ILE A 2 -4.61 -8.86 -1.66
C ILE A 2 -4.99 -9.22 -3.09
N GLN A 3 -6.25 -9.09 -3.44
CA GLN A 3 -6.76 -9.38 -4.78
C GLN A 3 -7.80 -8.35 -5.18
N ASN A 4 -8.38 -8.49 -6.37
CA ASN A 4 -9.48 -7.64 -6.81
C ASN A 4 -10.60 -7.66 -5.76
N GLU A 5 -11.19 -6.49 -5.51
CA GLU A 5 -12.24 -6.28 -4.52
C GLU A 5 -11.79 -6.37 -3.06
N SER A 6 -10.52 -6.57 -2.79
CA SER A 6 -9.99 -6.44 -1.43
C SER A 6 -10.07 -4.99 -0.97
N ARG A 7 -10.35 -4.80 0.32
CA ARG A 7 -10.36 -3.46 0.90
C ARG A 7 -9.08 -3.24 1.70
N LEU A 8 -8.51 -2.05 1.55
CA LEU A 8 -7.26 -1.67 2.17
C LEU A 8 -7.44 -0.38 2.97
N ARG A 9 -6.74 -0.29 4.09
CA ARG A 9 -6.58 0.98 4.78
C ARG A 9 -5.50 1.80 4.09
N VAL A 10 -5.58 3.11 4.23
CA VAL A 10 -4.59 4.02 3.67
C VAL A 10 -3.68 4.48 4.81
N ALA A 11 -2.38 4.29 4.63
CA ALA A 11 -1.37 4.55 5.66
C ALA A 11 -0.64 5.88 5.44
N ASP A 12 -1.30 6.85 4.80
CA ASP A 12 -0.68 8.14 4.54
C ASP A 12 -1.63 9.30 4.84
N ASN A 13 -1.12 10.53 4.68
CA ASN A 13 -1.87 11.75 5.00
C ASN A 13 -2.50 12.42 3.76
N THR A 14 -2.79 11.67 2.72
CA THR A 14 -3.46 12.19 1.52
C THR A 14 -4.93 12.51 1.74
N GLY A 15 -5.51 12.01 2.82
CA GLY A 15 -6.92 12.18 3.13
C GLY A 15 -7.76 10.94 2.82
N ALA A 16 -7.30 10.05 1.98
CA ALA A 16 -7.98 8.79 1.73
C ALA A 16 -7.90 7.90 2.96
N LYS A 17 -9.00 7.18 3.26
CA LYS A 17 -9.08 6.30 4.42
C LYS A 17 -9.20 4.83 4.03
N GLU A 18 -9.93 4.55 2.95
CA GLU A 18 -10.18 3.18 2.51
C GLU A 18 -10.12 3.10 0.99
N LEU A 19 -9.51 2.04 0.49
CA LEU A 19 -9.40 1.73 -0.93
C LEU A 19 -10.06 0.39 -1.23
N LEU A 20 -10.67 0.30 -2.42
CA LEU A 20 -11.14 -0.96 -2.98
C LEU A 20 -10.27 -1.30 -4.18
N VAL A 21 -9.60 -2.45 -4.13
CA VAL A 21 -8.69 -2.87 -5.21
C VAL A 21 -9.50 -3.22 -6.46
N ILE A 22 -9.15 -2.59 -7.56
CA ILE A 22 -9.75 -2.88 -8.86
C ILE A 22 -8.89 -3.90 -9.61
N ARG A 23 -7.56 -3.72 -9.56
CA ARG A 23 -6.64 -4.55 -10.33
C ARG A 23 -5.27 -4.60 -9.66
N VAL A 24 -4.65 -5.78 -9.70
CA VAL A 24 -3.25 -5.96 -9.28
C VAL A 24 -2.36 -5.72 -10.49
N MET A 25 -1.40 -4.81 -10.35
CA MET A 25 -0.45 -4.48 -11.42
C MET A 25 0.63 -5.56 -11.51
N GLY A 26 1.21 -5.69 -12.71
CA GLY A 26 2.25 -6.67 -12.97
C GLY A 26 1.95 -7.45 -14.23
N SER A 27 2.24 -8.76 -14.25
CA SER A 27 1.92 -9.58 -15.40
C SER A 27 0.40 -9.74 -15.56
N SER A 28 -0.05 -10.06 -16.77
CA SER A 28 -1.49 -10.25 -17.05
C SER A 28 -2.11 -11.39 -16.23
N ASN A 29 -1.29 -12.30 -15.73
CA ASN A 29 -1.75 -13.45 -14.95
C ASN A 29 -1.64 -13.22 -13.43
N LYS A 30 -1.20 -12.05 -12.99
CA LYS A 30 -1.05 -11.77 -11.57
C LYS A 30 -2.40 -11.54 -10.91
N LYS A 31 -2.75 -12.40 -9.96
CA LYS A 31 -4.05 -12.36 -9.27
C LYS A 31 -3.96 -11.80 -7.86
N PHE A 32 -2.80 -11.89 -7.22
CA PHE A 32 -2.63 -11.50 -5.82
C PHE A 32 -1.48 -10.53 -5.66
N ALA A 33 -1.64 -9.59 -4.75
CA ALA A 33 -0.61 -8.64 -4.39
C ALA A 33 -0.06 -8.92 -3.00
N ALA A 34 1.23 -8.71 -2.83
CA ALA A 34 1.93 -8.79 -1.57
C ALA A 34 2.58 -7.45 -1.27
N VAL A 35 3.31 -7.34 -0.17
CA VAL A 35 4.03 -6.12 0.17
C VAL A 35 4.98 -5.74 -0.97
N GLY A 36 4.95 -4.47 -1.35
CA GLY A 36 5.76 -3.94 -2.44
C GLY A 36 5.13 -4.04 -3.82
N ASP A 37 3.98 -4.68 -3.93
CA ASP A 37 3.25 -4.72 -5.19
C ASP A 37 2.36 -3.49 -5.32
N VAL A 38 2.14 -3.07 -6.57
CA VAL A 38 1.30 -1.92 -6.89
C VAL A 38 -0.08 -2.40 -7.33
N VAL A 39 -1.11 -1.73 -6.84
CA VAL A 39 -2.50 -2.00 -7.22
C VAL A 39 -3.14 -0.73 -7.74
N VAL A 40 -4.16 -0.90 -8.60
CA VAL A 40 -5.07 0.18 -8.97
C VAL A 40 -6.31 0.03 -8.08
N ALA A 41 -6.74 1.11 -7.47
CA ALA A 41 -7.84 1.07 -6.51
C ALA A 41 -8.73 2.30 -6.63
N THR A 42 -9.97 2.16 -6.17
CA THR A 42 -10.91 3.27 -6.04
C THR A 42 -10.95 3.71 -4.57
N VAL A 43 -10.94 5.01 -4.34
CA VAL A 43 -11.07 5.57 -3.00
C VAL A 43 -12.53 5.46 -2.56
N LYS A 44 -12.80 4.67 -1.53
CA LYS A 44 -14.15 4.44 -1.01
C LYS A 44 -14.51 5.36 0.15
N ASP A 45 -13.52 5.86 0.86
CA ASP A 45 -13.73 6.81 1.96
C ASP A 45 -12.55 7.76 2.01
N ALA A 46 -12.83 9.04 2.15
CA ALA A 46 -11.80 10.07 2.21
C ALA A 46 -12.30 11.27 3.02
N THR A 47 -11.36 11.96 3.65
CA THR A 47 -11.63 13.21 4.36
C THR A 47 -11.91 14.30 3.31
N PRO A 48 -13.01 15.08 3.45
CA PRO A 48 -13.30 16.18 2.52
C PRO A 48 -12.18 17.20 2.46
N ASN A 49 -12.00 17.81 1.29
CA ASN A 49 -11.05 18.90 1.05
C ASN A 49 -9.56 18.54 1.21
N MET A 50 -9.25 17.26 1.11
CA MET A 50 -7.86 16.80 1.10
C MET A 50 -7.39 16.50 -0.32
N THR A 51 -6.12 16.10 -0.46
CA THR A 51 -5.46 15.86 -1.75
C THR A 51 -6.18 14.80 -2.60
N VAL A 52 -6.60 13.71 -1.95
CA VAL A 52 -7.28 12.60 -2.61
C VAL A 52 -8.77 12.64 -2.24
N LYS A 53 -9.62 12.50 -3.24
CA LYS A 53 -11.07 12.60 -3.08
C LYS A 53 -11.74 11.23 -3.22
N LYS A 54 -12.92 11.10 -2.59
CA LYS A 54 -13.75 9.91 -2.71
C LYS A 54 -14.08 9.63 -4.18
N SER A 55 -14.09 8.36 -4.54
CA SER A 55 -14.36 7.87 -5.90
C SER A 55 -13.21 8.09 -6.91
N GLU A 56 -12.11 8.69 -6.50
CA GLU A 56 -10.93 8.82 -7.35
C GLU A 56 -10.29 7.44 -7.57
N VAL A 57 -9.79 7.20 -8.79
CA VAL A 57 -9.01 5.99 -9.10
C VAL A 57 -7.54 6.32 -8.92
N VAL A 58 -6.85 5.55 -8.09
CA VAL A 58 -5.47 5.82 -7.72
C VAL A 58 -4.62 4.56 -7.83
N LYS A 59 -3.29 4.75 -7.91
CA LYS A 59 -2.33 3.67 -7.74
C LYS A 59 -1.83 3.70 -6.31
N ALA A 60 -1.63 2.52 -5.74
CA ALA A 60 -1.14 2.38 -4.38
C ALA A 60 -0.18 1.20 -4.29
N VAL A 61 0.76 1.30 -3.36
CA VAL A 61 1.69 0.21 -3.07
C VAL A 61 1.34 -0.38 -1.71
N ILE A 62 1.32 -1.70 -1.63
CA ILE A 62 1.01 -2.42 -0.39
C ILE A 62 2.21 -2.29 0.54
N VAL A 63 1.99 -1.78 1.76
CA VAL A 63 3.05 -1.55 2.74
C VAL A 63 3.02 -2.54 3.90
N ARG A 64 1.85 -3.12 4.20
CA ARG A 64 1.72 -4.18 5.19
C ARG A 64 0.50 -5.04 4.91
N THR A 65 0.55 -6.31 5.31
CA THR A 65 -0.54 -7.27 5.08
C THR A 65 -0.78 -8.12 6.31
N LYS A 66 -1.98 -8.68 6.40
CA LYS A 66 -2.30 -9.72 7.39
C LYS A 66 -1.71 -11.07 7.00
N HIS A 67 -1.31 -11.24 5.75
CA HIS A 67 -0.72 -12.47 5.27
C HIS A 67 0.74 -12.57 5.70
N ASP A 68 1.17 -13.77 6.06
CA ASP A 68 2.53 -14.02 6.52
C ASP A 68 3.57 -13.65 5.46
N ILE A 69 4.60 -12.93 5.90
CA ILE A 69 5.79 -12.66 5.07
C ILE A 69 6.90 -13.55 5.62
N LYS A 70 7.31 -14.53 4.83
CA LYS A 70 8.39 -15.44 5.21
C LYS A 70 9.72 -14.85 4.74
N ARG A 71 10.68 -14.78 5.64
CA ARG A 71 12.00 -14.22 5.36
C ARG A 71 13.05 -15.30 5.26
N ALA A 72 14.18 -14.95 4.63
CA ALA A 72 15.28 -15.88 4.36
C ALA A 72 15.89 -16.47 5.63
N ASP A 73 15.84 -15.75 6.76
CA ASP A 73 16.37 -16.20 8.05
C ASP A 73 15.42 -17.12 8.82
N GLY A 74 14.27 -17.46 8.22
CA GLY A 74 13.26 -18.30 8.86
C GLY A 74 12.23 -17.55 9.69
N SER A 75 12.39 -16.23 9.89
CA SER A 75 11.38 -15.45 10.61
C SER A 75 10.14 -15.19 9.76
N VAL A 76 9.02 -14.93 10.44
CA VAL A 76 7.74 -14.65 9.79
C VAL A 76 7.20 -13.36 10.38
N ILE A 77 6.80 -12.44 9.51
CA ILE A 77 6.21 -11.15 9.90
C ILE A 77 4.76 -11.12 9.42
N ARG A 78 3.88 -10.64 10.29
CA ARG A 78 2.46 -10.50 9.97
C ARG A 78 1.93 -9.26 10.67
N PHE A 79 1.18 -8.45 9.93
CA PHE A 79 0.59 -7.21 10.47
C PHE A 79 -0.88 -7.41 10.82
N ASP A 80 -1.44 -6.48 11.58
CA ASP A 80 -2.83 -6.52 12.02
C ASP A 80 -3.82 -6.11 10.93
N GLU A 81 -3.34 -5.45 9.89
CA GLU A 81 -4.20 -4.92 8.84
C GLU A 81 -3.50 -4.95 7.48
N ASN A 82 -4.31 -4.86 6.43
CA ASN A 82 -3.83 -4.65 5.08
C ASN A 82 -3.84 -3.15 4.81
N ALA A 83 -2.70 -2.58 4.47
CA ALA A 83 -2.59 -1.15 4.25
C ALA A 83 -1.72 -0.82 3.04
N ALA A 84 -2.02 0.32 2.43
CA ALA A 84 -1.33 0.79 1.24
C ALA A 84 -1.06 2.28 1.35
N VAL A 85 -0.10 2.74 0.56
CA VAL A 85 0.26 4.15 0.41
C VAL A 85 -0.02 4.56 -1.03
N ILE A 86 -0.72 5.68 -1.22
CA ILE A 86 -1.06 6.18 -2.55
C ILE A 86 0.18 6.78 -3.20
N ILE A 87 0.44 6.41 -4.44
CA ILE A 87 1.62 6.84 -5.19
C ILE A 87 1.24 7.55 -6.49
N ASN A 88 2.19 8.32 -7.00
CA ASN A 88 2.12 8.96 -8.32
C ASN A 88 2.52 7.97 -9.41
N LYS A 89 2.42 8.42 -10.68
CA LYS A 89 2.83 7.61 -11.83
C LYS A 89 4.31 7.22 -11.80
N ASP A 90 5.15 8.04 -11.17
CA ASP A 90 6.59 7.78 -11.05
C ASP A 90 6.96 6.93 -9.83
N GLY A 91 5.98 6.44 -9.08
CA GLY A 91 6.21 5.58 -7.93
C GLY A 91 6.48 6.31 -6.62
N ASN A 92 6.44 7.65 -6.62
CA ASN A 92 6.64 8.43 -5.40
C ASN A 92 5.34 8.57 -4.60
N PRO A 93 5.40 8.60 -3.25
CA PRO A 93 4.20 8.80 -2.46
C PRO A 93 3.58 10.18 -2.73
N ARG A 94 2.25 10.21 -2.81
CA ARG A 94 1.52 11.48 -2.97
C ARG A 94 1.43 12.26 -1.67
N GLY A 95 1.43 11.58 -0.55
CA GLY A 95 1.43 12.20 0.77
C GLY A 95 2.84 12.55 1.24
N THR A 96 2.92 13.25 2.36
CA THR A 96 4.19 13.67 2.98
C THR A 96 4.52 12.85 4.23
N ARG A 97 3.59 12.03 4.71
CA ARG A 97 3.76 11.21 5.91
C ARG A 97 3.19 9.82 5.69
N VAL A 98 3.82 8.84 6.33
CA VAL A 98 3.34 7.46 6.37
C VAL A 98 3.06 7.11 7.84
N PHE A 99 1.90 6.50 8.09
CA PHE A 99 1.46 6.14 9.44
C PHE A 99 1.69 4.66 9.72
N GLY A 100 2.23 4.38 10.89
CA GLY A 100 2.46 3.01 11.33
C GLY A 100 3.66 2.34 10.67
N PRO A 101 3.93 1.07 11.03
CA PRO A 101 5.08 0.36 10.51
C PRO A 101 4.88 -0.07 9.06
N VAL A 102 5.97 -0.19 8.34
CA VAL A 102 5.99 -0.78 6.99
C VAL A 102 6.98 -1.93 6.96
N ALA A 103 6.76 -2.87 6.06
CA ALA A 103 7.67 -3.99 5.89
C ALA A 103 8.90 -3.56 5.09
N ARG A 104 10.08 -4.05 5.49
CA ARG A 104 11.33 -3.66 4.81
C ARG A 104 11.48 -4.21 3.39
N GLU A 105 10.61 -5.13 2.98
CA GLU A 105 10.58 -5.61 1.60
C GLU A 105 10.36 -4.48 0.59
N LEU A 106 9.84 -3.34 1.04
CA LEU A 106 9.70 -2.16 0.17
C LEU A 106 11.05 -1.64 -0.36
N ARG A 107 12.14 -1.84 0.37
CA ARG A 107 13.47 -1.46 -0.11
C ARG A 107 13.88 -2.26 -1.34
N ASP A 108 13.54 -3.55 -1.34
CA ASP A 108 13.87 -4.46 -2.43
C ASP A 108 13.05 -4.17 -3.68
N LYS A 109 11.94 -3.47 -3.52
CA LYS A 109 11.03 -3.08 -4.60
C LYS A 109 11.21 -1.62 -5.04
N ASN A 110 12.26 -0.95 -4.56
CA ASN A 110 12.61 0.43 -4.93
C ASN A 110 11.65 1.51 -4.43
N PHE A 111 10.97 1.27 -3.31
CA PHE A 111 10.11 2.27 -2.68
C PHE A 111 10.81 2.95 -1.50
N MET A 112 12.02 3.45 -1.75
CA MET A 112 12.86 4.05 -0.69
C MET A 112 12.24 5.31 -0.08
N LYS A 113 11.50 6.10 -0.85
CA LYS A 113 10.86 7.30 -0.32
C LYS A 113 9.78 6.95 0.71
N ILE A 114 9.04 5.87 0.49
CA ILE A 114 8.04 5.40 1.45
C ILE A 114 8.74 4.93 2.72
N VAL A 115 9.82 4.18 2.58
CA VAL A 115 10.61 3.70 3.72
C VAL A 115 11.15 4.87 4.53
N SER A 116 11.63 5.93 3.88
CA SER A 116 12.18 7.09 4.58
C SER A 116 11.11 7.91 5.31
N LEU A 117 9.86 7.87 4.85
CA LEU A 117 8.76 8.58 5.50
C LEU A 117 8.11 7.76 6.63
N ALA A 118 8.36 6.46 6.69
CA ALA A 118 7.74 5.59 7.67
C ALA A 118 8.37 5.79 9.04
N PRO A 119 7.56 5.79 10.13
CA PRO A 119 8.09 5.91 11.48
C PRO A 119 8.83 4.67 11.94
N GLU A 120 8.52 3.52 11.37
CA GLU A 120 9.14 2.25 11.74
C GLU A 120 9.17 1.31 10.54
N VAL A 121 10.29 0.64 10.34
CA VAL A 121 10.47 -0.35 9.27
C VAL A 121 10.81 -1.69 9.92
N ILE A 122 9.98 -2.68 9.70
CA ILE A 122 10.11 -3.99 10.35
C ILE A 122 10.59 -5.07 9.38
#